data_68de00423740f23c5ceb717222bd9621
#
_entry.id   68de00423740f23c5ceb717222bd9621
#
_cell.length_a   1.000
_cell.length_b   1.000
_cell.length_c   1.000
_cell.angle_alpha   90.00
_cell.angle_beta   90.00
_cell.angle_gamma   90.00
#
_symmetry.space_group_name_H-M   'P 1'
#
loop_
_entity.id
_entity.type
_entity.pdbx_description
1 polymer ?
#
loop_
_entity_poly.entity_id
_entity_poly.type
_entity_poly.pdbx_seq_one_letter_code
_entity_poly.pdbx_strand_id
1 'polypeptide(L)'
;CLMGNHELMMLNNRDMIYNLDNLSTEFIENNCFDILDWLNNGAESTLCELSELSLDEKNKILDYGEKFKPYVELNINSVDYLLVHGGLGNFSVEKSIADYSLEELVWDRPDYSKKYFSNKILVTGHTPTQRIKENTLPGYIFIGNNHIALDCGAFSPKGKLAGICLETMEEFYSR
;
A
#
# COMPACT_ATOMS: atom_id res chain seq x y z
N CYS A 1 -10.63 0.26 -3.68
CA CYS A 1 -9.17 0.16 -3.53
C CYS A 1 -8.75 0.59 -2.13
N LEU A 2 -7.61 0.09 -1.65
CA LEU A 2 -6.95 0.58 -0.45
C LEU A 2 -5.93 1.66 -0.81
N MET A 3 -5.75 2.63 0.09
CA MET A 3 -4.67 3.59 0.02
C MET A 3 -3.36 2.87 0.30
N GLY A 4 -2.37 3.02 -0.59
CA GLY A 4 -1.01 2.58 -0.40
C GLY A 4 -0.06 3.76 -0.18
N ASN A 5 1.17 3.48 0.20
CA ASN A 5 2.19 4.52 0.40
C ASN A 5 2.51 5.27 -0.90
N HIS A 6 2.48 4.61 -2.05
CA HIS A 6 2.71 5.27 -3.35
C HIS A 6 1.57 6.21 -3.74
N GLU A 7 0.32 5.84 -3.51
CA GLU A 7 -0.82 6.72 -3.72
C GLU A 7 -0.78 7.91 -2.76
N LEU A 8 -0.42 7.68 -1.49
CA LEU A 8 -0.27 8.76 -0.51
C LEU A 8 0.82 9.75 -0.93
N MET A 9 2.01 9.27 -1.35
CA MET A 9 3.08 10.13 -1.86
C MET A 9 2.65 10.92 -3.09
N MET A 10 1.93 10.31 -4.03
CA MET A 10 1.37 11.00 -5.19
C MET A 10 0.41 12.13 -4.78
N LEU A 11 -0.49 11.86 -3.85
CA LEU A 11 -1.45 12.86 -3.36
C LEU A 11 -0.79 14.00 -2.59
N ASN A 12 0.24 13.70 -1.79
CA ASN A 12 1.02 14.72 -1.09
C ASN A 12 1.78 15.64 -2.05
N ASN A 13 2.13 15.14 -3.24
CA ASN A 13 2.82 15.90 -4.29
C ASN A 13 1.86 16.49 -5.36
N ARG A 14 0.57 16.63 -5.05
CA ARG A 14 -0.45 17.15 -5.97
C ARG A 14 -0.06 18.47 -6.63
N ASP A 15 0.43 19.44 -5.85
CA ASP A 15 0.80 20.76 -6.36
C ASP A 15 1.98 20.69 -7.33
N MET A 16 2.92 19.77 -7.09
CA MET A 16 4.00 19.47 -8.03
C MET A 16 3.45 18.90 -9.34
N ILE A 17 2.52 17.95 -9.26
CA ILE A 17 1.90 17.31 -10.44
C ILE A 17 1.18 18.31 -11.33
N TYR A 18 0.52 19.30 -10.74
CA TYR A 18 -0.15 20.36 -11.50
C TYR A 18 0.82 21.32 -12.19
N ASN A 19 2.03 21.48 -11.65
CA ASN A 19 3.01 22.47 -12.09
C ASN A 19 4.26 21.83 -12.69
N LEU A 20 4.22 20.58 -13.18
CA LEU A 20 5.38 19.84 -13.67
C LEU A 20 6.22 20.62 -14.69
N ASP A 21 5.57 21.42 -15.53
CA ASP A 21 6.24 22.22 -16.58
C ASP A 21 6.85 23.53 -16.07
N ASN A 22 6.52 23.97 -14.85
CA ASN A 22 6.87 25.31 -14.34
C ASN A 22 7.23 25.29 -12.83
N LEU A 23 7.98 24.29 -12.38
CA LEU A 23 8.43 24.22 -10.99
C LEU A 23 9.46 25.31 -10.70
N SER A 24 9.13 26.22 -9.77
CA SER A 24 10.09 27.23 -9.29
C SER A 24 11.05 26.62 -8.27
N THR A 25 12.26 27.21 -8.17
CA THR A 25 13.24 26.83 -7.15
C THR A 25 12.66 26.93 -5.74
N GLU A 26 11.94 28.01 -5.46
CA GLU A 26 11.27 28.24 -4.17
C GLU A 26 10.25 27.13 -3.85
N PHE A 27 9.46 26.68 -4.85
CA PHE A 27 8.52 25.57 -4.67
C PHE A 27 9.26 24.28 -4.31
N ILE A 28 10.34 23.95 -5.03
CA ILE A 28 11.13 22.75 -4.78
C ILE A 28 11.78 22.81 -3.39
N GLU A 29 12.34 23.94 -2.99
CA GLU A 29 12.95 24.10 -1.66
C GLU A 29 11.93 23.90 -0.53
N ASN A 30 10.72 24.44 -0.68
CA ASN A 30 9.65 24.34 0.33
C ASN A 30 9.04 22.93 0.41
N ASN A 31 9.08 22.12 -0.63
CA ASN A 31 8.48 20.79 -0.72
C ASN A 31 9.52 19.66 -0.90
N CYS A 32 10.80 19.95 -0.65
CA CYS A 32 11.88 19.04 -0.98
C CYS A 32 11.76 17.66 -0.32
N PHE A 33 11.25 17.55 0.89
CA PHE A 33 11.09 16.28 1.60
C PHE A 33 10.11 15.35 0.89
N ASP A 34 8.90 15.83 0.59
CA ASP A 34 7.86 15.03 -0.05
C ASP A 34 8.26 14.63 -1.47
N ILE A 35 8.88 15.56 -2.21
CA ILE A 35 9.38 15.33 -3.57
C ILE A 35 10.49 14.26 -3.55
N LEU A 36 11.48 14.39 -2.66
CA LEU A 36 12.59 13.46 -2.55
C LEU A 36 12.15 12.09 -2.05
N ASP A 37 11.22 12.05 -1.10
CA ASP A 37 10.67 10.79 -0.61
C ASP A 37 9.99 10.03 -1.75
N TRP A 38 9.14 10.69 -2.54
CA TRP A 38 8.48 10.06 -3.66
C TRP A 38 9.46 9.62 -4.76
N LEU A 39 10.44 10.45 -5.12
CA LEU A 39 11.48 10.11 -6.11
C LEU A 39 12.30 8.90 -5.66
N ASN A 40 12.72 8.84 -4.39
CA ASN A 40 13.46 7.72 -3.82
C ASN A 40 12.65 6.42 -3.79
N ASN A 41 11.33 6.52 -3.84
CA ASN A 41 10.41 5.40 -3.91
C ASN A 41 9.90 5.09 -5.33
N GLY A 42 10.54 5.61 -6.38
CA GLY A 42 10.29 5.23 -7.77
C GLY A 42 9.21 6.03 -8.49
N ALA A 43 9.04 7.32 -8.15
CA ALA A 43 8.09 8.22 -8.80
C ALA A 43 8.34 8.49 -10.29
N GLU A 44 9.55 8.26 -10.78
CA GLU A 44 9.99 8.69 -12.11
C GLU A 44 9.04 8.24 -13.24
N SER A 45 8.65 6.96 -13.25
CA SER A 45 7.74 6.43 -14.27
C SER A 45 6.37 7.09 -14.20
N THR A 46 5.82 7.25 -13.00
CA THR A 46 4.52 7.89 -12.77
C THR A 46 4.55 9.37 -13.17
N LEU A 47 5.61 10.10 -12.82
CA LEU A 47 5.78 11.50 -13.20
C LEU A 47 5.91 11.66 -14.72
N CYS A 48 6.65 10.76 -15.38
CA CYS A 48 6.77 10.76 -16.84
C CYS A 48 5.39 10.59 -17.51
N GLU A 49 4.59 9.62 -17.06
CA GLU A 49 3.24 9.41 -17.58
C GLU A 49 2.31 10.59 -17.28
N LEU A 50 2.36 11.15 -16.05
CA LEU A 50 1.55 12.31 -15.68
C LEU A 50 1.93 13.57 -16.45
N SER A 51 3.18 13.73 -16.89
CA SER A 51 3.61 14.91 -17.67
C SER A 51 2.93 14.98 -19.03
N GLU A 52 2.57 13.86 -19.62
CA GLU A 52 1.88 13.77 -20.92
C GLU A 52 0.37 14.06 -20.84
N LEU A 53 -0.18 14.14 -19.62
CA LEU A 53 -1.62 14.28 -19.42
C LEU A 53 -2.05 15.74 -19.31
N SER A 54 -3.27 16.01 -19.79
CA SER A 54 -3.96 17.28 -19.57
C SER A 54 -4.29 17.48 -18.08
N LEU A 55 -4.50 18.73 -17.67
CA LEU A 55 -4.90 19.07 -16.31
C LEU A 55 -6.18 18.35 -15.85
N ASP A 56 -7.15 18.18 -16.77
CA ASP A 56 -8.40 17.46 -16.48
C ASP A 56 -8.16 15.97 -16.19
N GLU A 57 -7.25 15.33 -16.93
CA GLU A 57 -6.87 13.94 -16.68
C GLU A 57 -6.10 13.77 -15.38
N LYS A 58 -5.15 14.68 -15.09
CA LYS A 58 -4.45 14.71 -13.80
C LYS A 58 -5.43 14.83 -12.63
N ASN A 59 -6.41 15.75 -12.73
CA ASN A 59 -7.47 15.90 -11.73
C ASN A 59 -8.23 14.59 -11.51
N LYS A 60 -8.67 13.94 -12.58
CA LYS A 60 -9.42 12.67 -12.47
C LYS A 60 -8.64 11.57 -11.75
N ILE A 61 -7.33 11.49 -12.00
CA ILE A 61 -6.45 10.51 -11.34
C ILE A 61 -6.34 10.81 -9.85
N LEU A 62 -6.07 12.07 -9.50
CA LEU A 62 -5.92 12.49 -8.11
C LEU A 62 -7.23 12.33 -7.33
N ASP A 63 -8.35 12.78 -7.90
CA ASP A 63 -9.69 12.61 -7.32
C ASP A 63 -10.08 11.13 -7.16
N TYR A 64 -9.59 10.25 -8.03
CA TYR A 64 -9.78 8.81 -7.89
C TYR A 64 -8.96 8.26 -6.73
N GLY A 65 -7.69 8.66 -6.62
CA GLY A 65 -6.81 8.28 -5.51
C GLY A 65 -7.36 8.69 -4.15
N GLU A 66 -7.93 9.90 -4.02
CA GLU A 66 -8.54 10.38 -2.77
C GLU A 66 -9.70 9.52 -2.25
N LYS A 67 -10.33 8.74 -3.13
CA LYS A 67 -11.43 7.85 -2.74
C LYS A 67 -10.95 6.51 -2.19
N PHE A 68 -9.64 6.24 -2.21
CA PHE A 68 -9.10 5.01 -1.66
C PHE A 68 -9.26 4.99 -0.15
N LYS A 69 -9.61 3.81 0.36
CA LYS A 69 -9.87 3.63 1.80
C LYS A 69 -8.58 3.34 2.54
N PRO A 70 -8.38 3.90 3.74
CA PRO A 70 -7.22 3.56 4.57
C PRO A 70 -7.22 2.09 4.99
N TYR A 71 -8.40 1.52 5.23
CA TYR A 71 -8.59 0.12 5.57
C TYR A 71 -9.97 -0.37 5.11
N VAL A 72 -10.16 -1.68 5.11
CA VAL A 72 -11.47 -2.34 4.88
C VAL A 72 -11.65 -3.47 5.89
N GLU A 73 -12.80 -3.52 6.53
CA GLU A 73 -13.24 -4.65 7.34
C GLU A 73 -14.26 -5.47 6.58
N LEU A 74 -14.09 -6.79 6.58
CA LEU A 74 -15.00 -7.74 5.92
C LEU A 74 -15.33 -8.88 6.89
N ASN A 75 -16.56 -9.41 6.79
CA ASN A 75 -16.92 -10.69 7.39
C ASN A 75 -17.28 -11.66 6.26
N ILE A 76 -16.52 -12.73 6.10
CA ILE A 76 -16.71 -13.72 5.05
C ILE A 76 -16.73 -15.09 5.70
N ASN A 77 -17.78 -15.85 5.48
CA ASN A 77 -17.97 -17.18 6.08
C ASN A 77 -17.78 -17.19 7.62
N SER A 78 -18.27 -16.15 8.31
CA SER A 78 -18.12 -15.94 9.76
C SER A 78 -16.67 -15.73 10.23
N VAL A 79 -15.75 -15.41 9.34
CA VAL A 79 -14.39 -14.99 9.64
C VAL A 79 -14.27 -13.48 9.41
N ASP A 80 -13.75 -12.77 10.41
CA ASP A 80 -13.48 -11.33 10.29
C ASP A 80 -12.10 -11.10 9.68
N TYR A 81 -12.04 -10.21 8.69
CA TYR A 81 -10.82 -9.77 8.02
C TYR A 81 -10.65 -8.27 8.19
N LEU A 82 -9.41 -7.84 8.45
CA LEU A 82 -8.98 -6.45 8.37
C LEU A 82 -7.94 -6.33 7.27
N LEU A 83 -8.25 -5.54 6.25
CA LEU A 83 -7.39 -5.30 5.10
C LEU A 83 -6.77 -3.91 5.24
N VAL A 84 -5.43 -3.83 5.22
CA VAL A 84 -4.66 -2.59 5.18
C VAL A 84 -3.53 -2.75 4.16
N HIS A 85 -2.96 -1.64 3.67
CA HIS A 85 -1.86 -1.74 2.72
C HIS A 85 -0.56 -2.24 3.37
N GLY A 86 -0.07 -1.56 4.39
CA GLY A 86 1.20 -1.86 5.06
C GLY A 86 1.02 -2.77 6.27
N GLY A 87 0.54 -2.20 7.35
CA GLY A 87 0.38 -2.91 8.62
C GLY A 87 -0.35 -2.08 9.65
N LEU A 88 -0.05 -2.31 10.92
CA LEU A 88 -0.64 -1.60 12.06
C LEU A 88 0.51 -1.01 12.90
N GLY A 89 1.00 0.17 12.49
CA GLY A 89 2.06 0.86 13.20
C GLY A 89 1.70 1.16 14.65
N ASN A 90 2.63 0.94 15.57
CA ASN A 90 2.37 1.10 16.99
C ASN A 90 1.16 0.30 17.49
N PHE A 91 1.07 -0.97 17.08
CA PHE A 91 -0.06 -1.85 17.40
C PHE A 91 -0.32 -1.95 18.90
N SER A 92 -1.58 -1.75 19.28
CA SER A 92 -2.13 -2.11 20.58
C SER A 92 -3.48 -2.79 20.40
N VAL A 93 -3.76 -3.79 21.24
CA VAL A 93 -5.04 -4.51 21.22
C VAL A 93 -6.22 -3.59 21.55
N GLU A 94 -5.96 -2.51 22.28
CA GLU A 94 -6.96 -1.53 22.72
C GLU A 94 -7.17 -0.40 21.70
N LYS A 95 -6.24 -0.25 20.73
CA LYS A 95 -6.31 0.82 19.71
C LYS A 95 -7.36 0.47 18.65
N SER A 96 -8.37 1.32 18.50
CA SER A 96 -9.35 1.17 17.42
C SER A 96 -8.68 1.38 16.06
N ILE A 97 -9.12 0.67 15.02
CA ILE A 97 -8.59 0.87 13.67
C ILE A 97 -8.76 2.30 13.18
N ALA A 98 -9.79 3.00 13.60
CA ALA A 98 -10.04 4.39 13.26
C ALA A 98 -9.06 5.39 13.92
N ASP A 99 -8.30 4.96 14.92
CA ASP A 99 -7.33 5.80 15.63
C ASP A 99 -5.91 5.70 15.03
N TYR A 100 -5.72 4.84 14.02
CA TYR A 100 -4.45 4.77 13.29
C TYR A 100 -4.34 5.91 12.28
N SER A 101 -3.17 6.55 12.23
CA SER A 101 -2.88 7.48 11.15
C SER A 101 -2.74 6.75 9.82
N LEU A 102 -2.90 7.49 8.73
CA LEU A 102 -2.75 6.90 7.40
C LEU A 102 -1.34 6.36 7.19
N GLU A 103 -0.32 7.08 7.68
CA GLU A 103 1.09 6.67 7.64
C GLU A 103 1.31 5.34 8.36
N GLU A 104 0.71 5.16 9.55
CA GLU A 104 0.80 3.89 10.28
C GLU A 104 0.19 2.70 9.53
N LEU A 105 -0.80 2.95 8.66
CA LEU A 105 -1.48 1.91 7.88
C LEU A 105 -0.80 1.60 6.55
N VAL A 106 -0.06 2.57 5.97
CA VAL A 106 0.53 2.38 4.63
C VAL A 106 2.02 2.09 4.65
N TRP A 107 2.75 2.46 5.72
CA TRP A 107 4.21 2.29 5.80
C TRP A 107 4.67 1.20 6.74
N ASP A 108 3.84 0.78 7.70
CA ASP A 108 4.24 -0.22 8.68
C ASP A 108 4.58 -1.56 8.02
N ARG A 109 5.54 -2.26 8.64
CA ARG A 109 5.95 -3.61 8.23
C ARG A 109 5.71 -4.56 9.40
N PRO A 110 4.66 -5.39 9.31
CA PRO A 110 4.28 -6.26 10.40
C PRO A 110 5.36 -7.26 10.81
N ASP A 111 5.35 -7.62 12.08
CA ASP A 111 6.08 -8.78 12.57
C ASP A 111 5.24 -10.04 12.32
N TYR A 112 5.57 -10.77 11.26
CA TYR A 112 4.82 -11.95 10.80
C TYR A 112 4.96 -13.15 11.73
N SER A 113 5.87 -13.11 12.70
CA SER A 113 5.97 -14.13 13.77
C SER A 113 4.86 -13.98 14.81
N LYS A 114 4.21 -12.81 14.89
CA LYS A 114 3.18 -12.48 15.87
C LYS A 114 1.77 -12.67 15.32
N LYS A 115 0.87 -13.00 16.23
CA LYS A 115 -0.57 -12.98 16.01
C LYS A 115 -1.12 -11.66 16.54
N TYR A 116 -1.56 -10.77 15.65
CA TYR A 116 -2.12 -9.46 16.01
C TYR A 116 -3.50 -9.59 16.68
N PHE A 117 -4.37 -10.40 16.11
CA PHE A 117 -5.74 -10.61 16.61
C PHE A 117 -6.02 -12.08 16.89
N SER A 118 -6.79 -12.36 17.93
CA SER A 118 -7.21 -13.74 18.27
C SER A 118 -8.32 -14.25 17.35
N ASN A 119 -9.19 -13.36 16.86
CA ASN A 119 -10.44 -13.67 16.17
C ASN A 119 -10.59 -13.02 14.80
N LYS A 120 -9.58 -12.28 14.33
CA LYS A 120 -9.60 -11.57 13.06
C LYS A 120 -8.32 -11.90 12.27
N ILE A 121 -8.41 -11.97 10.96
CA ILE A 121 -7.27 -12.14 10.05
C ILE A 121 -6.85 -10.76 9.52
N LEU A 122 -5.57 -10.43 9.70
CA LEU A 122 -4.96 -9.24 9.10
C LEU A 122 -4.51 -9.57 7.67
N VAL A 123 -4.88 -8.76 6.69
CA VAL A 123 -4.46 -8.92 5.28
C VAL A 123 -3.65 -7.69 4.87
N THR A 124 -2.42 -7.92 4.38
CA THR A 124 -1.49 -6.85 4.04
C THR A 124 -0.81 -7.06 2.68
N GLY A 125 -0.31 -5.96 2.10
CA GLY A 125 0.63 -5.90 0.99
C GLY A 125 1.99 -5.32 1.41
N HIS A 126 2.53 -4.38 0.62
CA HIS A 126 3.68 -3.49 0.93
C HIS A 126 5.00 -4.19 1.28
N THR A 127 4.97 -5.25 2.06
CA THR A 127 6.16 -6.04 2.40
C THR A 127 6.25 -7.25 1.49
N PRO A 128 7.21 -7.27 0.55
CA PRO A 128 7.36 -8.42 -0.34
C PRO A 128 7.54 -9.73 0.44
N THR A 129 6.75 -10.73 0.08
CA THR A 129 6.73 -12.04 0.79
C THR A 129 8.08 -12.75 0.77
N GLN A 130 8.98 -12.37 -0.14
CA GLN A 130 10.38 -12.79 -0.17
C GLN A 130 11.19 -12.31 1.06
N ARG A 131 10.72 -11.25 1.74
CA ARG A 131 11.37 -10.67 2.93
C ARG A 131 10.79 -11.19 4.23
N ILE A 132 9.72 -11.97 4.18
CA ILE A 132 9.07 -12.56 5.35
C ILE A 132 9.85 -13.82 5.74
N LYS A 133 10.51 -13.82 6.89
CA LYS A 133 11.34 -14.94 7.38
C LYS A 133 10.52 -16.20 7.64
N GLU A 134 9.28 -16.03 8.06
CA GLU A 134 8.32 -17.10 8.37
C GLU A 134 7.74 -17.73 7.10
N ASN A 135 7.92 -17.10 5.94
CA ASN A 135 7.41 -17.63 4.67
C ASN A 135 8.30 -18.73 4.13
N THR A 136 7.81 -19.98 4.16
CA THR A 136 8.51 -21.14 3.63
C THR A 136 8.56 -21.20 2.10
N LEU A 137 7.72 -20.39 1.43
CA LEU A 137 7.64 -20.25 -0.03
C LEU A 137 7.82 -18.77 -0.44
N PRO A 138 9.03 -18.21 -0.37
CA PRO A 138 9.28 -16.81 -0.72
C PRO A 138 8.78 -16.46 -2.13
N GLY A 139 8.02 -15.36 -2.26
CA GLY A 139 7.42 -14.95 -3.53
C GLY A 139 6.05 -15.58 -3.82
N TYR A 140 5.50 -16.31 -2.87
CA TYR A 140 4.10 -16.74 -2.83
C TYR A 140 3.40 -16.11 -1.63
N ILE A 141 2.07 -16.11 -1.64
CA ILE A 141 1.26 -15.59 -0.54
C ILE A 141 1.68 -16.24 0.78
N PHE A 142 1.87 -15.42 1.79
CA PHE A 142 2.11 -15.91 3.15
C PHE A 142 0.79 -16.03 3.90
N ILE A 143 0.54 -17.18 4.50
CA ILE A 143 -0.60 -17.41 5.39
C ILE A 143 -0.09 -18.03 6.69
N GLY A 144 -0.20 -17.30 7.79
CA GLY A 144 0.26 -17.75 9.10
C GLY A 144 -0.10 -16.75 10.19
N ASN A 145 -0.19 -17.17 11.43
CA ASN A 145 -0.43 -16.31 12.61
C ASN A 145 -1.64 -15.36 12.47
N ASN A 146 -2.74 -15.83 11.89
CA ASN A 146 -3.91 -14.99 11.54
C ASN A 146 -3.52 -13.79 10.66
N HIS A 147 -2.59 -13.99 9.74
CA HIS A 147 -2.10 -12.99 8.80
C HIS A 147 -2.01 -13.57 7.40
N ILE A 148 -2.42 -12.79 6.39
CA ILE A 148 -2.26 -13.06 4.98
C ILE A 148 -1.45 -11.91 4.39
N ALA A 149 -0.27 -12.18 3.81
CA ALA A 149 0.51 -11.18 3.09
C ALA A 149 0.50 -11.48 1.59
N LEU A 150 0.08 -10.49 0.78
CA LEU A 150 -0.24 -10.65 -0.63
C LEU A 150 0.83 -10.09 -1.59
N ASP A 151 1.78 -9.30 -1.10
CA ASP A 151 2.80 -8.70 -1.97
C ASP A 151 3.84 -9.74 -2.38
N CYS A 152 3.61 -10.38 -3.52
CA CYS A 152 4.55 -11.35 -4.09
C CYS A 152 5.66 -10.70 -4.95
N GLY A 153 5.87 -9.38 -4.80
CA GLY A 153 7.00 -8.65 -5.39
C GLY A 153 6.84 -8.39 -6.89
N ALA A 154 5.62 -8.10 -7.37
CA ALA A 154 5.32 -7.89 -8.79
C ALA A 154 6.19 -6.81 -9.47
N PHE A 155 6.76 -5.87 -8.71
CA PHE A 155 7.71 -4.86 -9.19
C PHE A 155 9.06 -5.45 -9.65
N SER A 156 9.38 -6.67 -9.25
CA SER A 156 10.65 -7.35 -9.51
C SER A 156 10.54 -8.32 -10.69
N PRO A 157 11.59 -8.51 -11.52
CA PRO A 157 11.56 -9.45 -12.64
C PRO A 157 11.24 -10.91 -12.27
N LYS A 158 11.45 -11.30 -11.01
CA LYS A 158 11.12 -12.64 -10.48
C LYS A 158 9.89 -12.64 -9.58
N GLY A 159 9.26 -11.48 -9.39
CA GLY A 159 8.04 -11.35 -8.61
C GLY A 159 6.79 -11.73 -9.41
N LYS A 160 5.68 -11.78 -8.72
CA LYS A 160 4.36 -12.13 -9.29
C LYS A 160 3.32 -11.16 -8.78
N LEU A 161 2.35 -10.86 -9.62
CA LEU A 161 1.07 -10.34 -9.14
C LEU A 161 0.30 -11.50 -8.54
N ALA A 162 -0.20 -11.34 -7.34
CA ALA A 162 -0.94 -12.37 -6.62
C ALA A 162 -2.32 -11.86 -6.19
N GLY A 163 -3.24 -12.78 -6.05
CA GLY A 163 -4.58 -12.55 -5.49
C GLY A 163 -5.07 -13.78 -4.74
N ILE A 164 -5.99 -13.58 -3.82
CA ILE A 164 -6.63 -14.66 -3.06
C ILE A 164 -8.15 -14.44 -3.03
N CYS A 165 -8.90 -15.52 -3.24
CA CYS A 165 -10.33 -15.54 -3.00
C CYS A 165 -10.55 -15.89 -1.52
N LEU A 166 -11.02 -14.93 -0.71
CA LEU A 166 -11.19 -15.14 0.74
C LEU A 166 -12.31 -16.11 1.09
N GLU A 167 -13.27 -16.36 0.19
CA GLU A 167 -14.36 -17.34 0.38
C GLU A 167 -13.85 -18.77 0.27
N THR A 168 -12.90 -19.04 -0.62
CA THR A 168 -12.39 -20.38 -0.94
C THR A 168 -10.96 -20.59 -0.50
N MET A 169 -10.23 -19.52 -0.18
CA MET A 169 -8.79 -19.48 0.06
C MET A 169 -7.96 -19.92 -1.17
N GLU A 170 -8.55 -19.85 -2.37
CA GLU A 170 -7.85 -20.14 -3.63
C GLU A 170 -6.91 -18.98 -4.00
N GLU A 171 -5.68 -19.33 -4.30
CA GLU A 171 -4.62 -18.38 -4.65
C GLU A 171 -4.42 -18.30 -6.16
N PHE A 172 -4.20 -17.09 -6.68
CA PHE A 172 -3.99 -16.80 -8.10
C PHE A 172 -2.68 -16.04 -8.27
N TYR A 173 -1.94 -16.40 -9.33
CA TYR A 173 -0.63 -15.79 -9.63
C TYR A 173 -0.50 -15.45 -11.11
N SER A 174 0.11 -14.28 -11.41
CA SER A 174 0.54 -14.00 -12.78
C SER A 174 1.65 -14.99 -13.22
N ARG A 175 1.74 -15.17 -14.52
CA ARG A 175 2.80 -15.96 -15.16
C ARG A 175 4.12 -15.20 -15.18
#